data_4576e802179e30064b8178a7cbaa99e2
#
_entry.id   4576e802179e30064b8178a7cbaa99e2
#
_cell.length_a   1.000
_cell.length_b   1.000
_cell.length_c   1.000
_cell.angle_alpha   90.00
_cell.angle_beta   90.00
_cell.angle_gamma   90.00
#
_symmetry.space_group_name_H-M   'P 1'
#
loop_
_entity.id
_entity.type
_entity.pdbx_description
1 polymer ?
#
loop_
_entity_poly.entity_id
_entity_poly.type
_entity_poly.pdbx_seq_one_letter_code
_entity_poly.pdbx_strand_id
1 'polypeptide(L)'
;MDVPTVNPYKARIKSASAAVSMISRGKTVFIGTAAGEPQTLVKELAEHASDMADNEIIQALSLFLSPISEAKLKSNFRFNALFVGPEVREAVRSGRADYTPANLSEMASLLEEGIIHVDYALIQVAPPDENGDCSLGVSVDITKSAAKAAHFVIAQVNPRMPVTYGDSMVHVSDIDAFVMKEEPLLEWHRPKEDSEEIQAIGRHVAALVDDGSTIQIGYGSIPDAVLQSLGEKKDLGVHTEMFSDGLIELIDKGVVTGRKKNYHPGKVVASFVLGSSKLYDLINHNDMFEFFPSSYTNNPCTIRQNKRMVAINSALSVDLTGQVCADQLEHDFYSGIGGLADFMRGASMSKGGKSIIALPSTAQQGAISRIVSVLPEGSAVTVNRCDVHYVVTEQGIAELRGQTIGQRALELIEIAHPKFRVALLNEAKRLGYVRKEVSPAPFVGRPYPTAIQKIKKVKGIGIRIRAMKPTDEELLKELFYSLSDKSVYERFLSFTKIMPSEIRNLLNIDYEARMALLAVIRTKEHCEAIAIAAYDTDPRTGLAEISLAVRDDWQNLGIGSEMFRMLVDYAKGVNIKGLTAEILATNIRMLDIFHRSGLKVETKLVDDMIDIKAVF
;
A
#
# COMPACT_ATOMS: atom_id res chain seq x y z
N MET A 1 22.50 -40.46 42.34
CA MET A 1 22.76 -39.19 43.02
C MET A 1 22.03 -38.12 42.18
N ASP A 2 20.81 -37.84 42.60
CA ASP A 2 20.05 -36.74 41.99
C ASP A 2 20.71 -35.42 42.42
N VAL A 3 21.42 -34.78 41.50
CA VAL A 3 21.83 -33.39 41.69
C VAL A 3 20.53 -32.59 41.71
N PRO A 4 20.19 -31.88 42.81
CA PRO A 4 19.03 -31.01 42.79
C PRO A 4 19.33 -29.93 41.75
N THR A 5 18.63 -29.92 40.64
CA THR A 5 18.60 -28.83 39.69
C THR A 5 18.01 -27.60 40.40
N VAL A 6 18.86 -26.89 41.12
CA VAL A 6 18.51 -25.56 41.65
C VAL A 6 18.25 -24.71 40.44
N ASN A 7 16.96 -24.42 40.22
CA ASN A 7 16.54 -23.55 39.11
C ASN A 7 17.33 -22.22 39.20
N PRO A 8 18.26 -21.93 38.27
CA PRO A 8 19.31 -20.92 38.45
C PRO A 8 18.77 -19.50 38.59
N TYR A 9 17.49 -19.25 38.25
CA TYR A 9 16.88 -17.92 38.33
C TYR A 9 16.07 -17.70 39.63
N LYS A 10 15.82 -18.73 40.46
CA LYS A 10 15.01 -18.57 41.69
C LYS A 10 15.54 -17.49 42.64
N ALA A 11 16.84 -17.36 42.78
CA ALA A 11 17.47 -16.35 43.63
C ALA A 11 17.28 -14.91 43.10
N ARG A 12 16.92 -14.73 41.83
CA ARG A 12 16.68 -13.43 41.18
C ARG A 12 15.20 -13.08 41.12
N ILE A 13 14.29 -13.90 41.65
CA ILE A 13 12.87 -13.58 41.73
C ILE A 13 12.65 -12.49 42.79
N LYS A 14 11.94 -11.46 42.42
CA LYS A 14 11.63 -10.28 43.26
C LYS A 14 10.15 -9.93 43.15
N SER A 15 9.64 -9.15 44.12
CA SER A 15 8.38 -8.43 43.93
C SER A 15 8.57 -7.31 42.86
N ALA A 16 7.50 -6.88 42.22
CA ALA A 16 7.55 -5.81 41.24
C ALA A 16 8.14 -4.53 41.84
N SER A 17 7.69 -4.16 43.06
CA SER A 17 8.21 -3.00 43.80
C SER A 17 9.71 -3.12 44.07
N ALA A 18 10.19 -4.29 44.55
CA ALA A 18 11.63 -4.51 44.79
C ALA A 18 12.46 -4.46 43.51
N ALA A 19 11.93 -4.94 42.39
CA ALA A 19 12.61 -4.89 41.10
C ALA A 19 12.71 -3.45 40.56
N VAL A 20 11.61 -2.69 40.60
CA VAL A 20 11.58 -1.30 40.15
C VAL A 20 12.43 -0.38 41.05
N SER A 21 12.50 -0.63 42.38
CA SER A 21 13.36 0.11 43.31
C SER A 21 14.86 -0.03 42.99
N MET A 22 15.26 -0.98 42.13
CA MET A 22 16.65 -1.11 41.68
C MET A 22 17.04 -0.04 40.63
N ILE A 23 16.06 0.62 40.02
CA ILE A 23 16.29 1.65 39.01
C ILE A 23 16.80 2.92 39.70
N SER A 24 18.04 3.28 39.41
CA SER A 24 18.67 4.47 40.00
C SER A 24 18.22 5.75 39.27
N ARG A 25 18.38 6.90 39.92
CA ARG A 25 18.10 8.22 39.34
C ARG A 25 19.05 8.52 38.15
N GLY A 26 18.56 9.31 37.20
CA GLY A 26 19.31 9.72 36.01
C GLY A 26 19.60 8.59 35.02
N LYS A 27 18.84 7.50 35.06
CA LYS A 27 19.03 6.31 34.24
C LYS A 27 18.01 6.22 33.12
N THR A 28 18.42 5.60 32.00
CA THR A 28 17.57 5.33 30.85
C THR A 28 16.88 3.97 31.00
N VAL A 29 15.56 3.96 30.87
CA VAL A 29 14.70 2.80 31.03
C VAL A 29 13.94 2.53 29.73
N PHE A 30 14.27 1.42 29.09
CA PHE A 30 13.48 0.91 27.96
C PHE A 30 12.27 0.12 28.49
N ILE A 31 11.10 0.34 27.89
CA ILE A 31 9.88 -0.41 28.18
C ILE A 31 9.50 -1.22 26.94
N GLY A 32 9.23 -2.52 27.13
CA GLY A 32 8.76 -3.43 26.09
C GLY A 32 7.53 -2.89 25.36
N THR A 33 7.33 -3.30 24.12
CA THR A 33 6.46 -2.64 23.16
C THR A 33 5.12 -3.35 22.96
N ALA A 34 4.11 -2.62 22.50
CA ALA A 34 2.81 -3.11 22.04
C ALA A 34 2.13 -4.04 23.06
N ALA A 35 1.65 -5.24 22.63
CA ALA A 35 1.01 -6.20 23.53
C ALA A 35 2.00 -6.89 24.49
N GLY A 36 3.32 -6.78 24.22
CA GLY A 36 4.39 -7.27 25.10
C GLY A 36 4.78 -6.29 26.22
N GLU A 37 4.11 -5.16 26.36
CA GLU A 37 4.37 -4.18 27.40
C GLU A 37 4.16 -4.78 28.81
N PRO A 38 5.14 -4.71 29.74
CA PRO A 38 5.07 -5.34 31.07
C PRO A 38 4.20 -4.49 32.01
N GLN A 39 2.89 -4.72 31.98
CA GLN A 39 1.88 -3.87 32.64
C GLN A 39 2.13 -3.68 34.14
N THR A 40 2.48 -4.76 34.86
CA THR A 40 2.75 -4.67 36.30
C THR A 40 3.99 -3.85 36.59
N LEU A 41 5.07 -4.01 35.80
CA LEU A 41 6.28 -3.18 35.97
C LEU A 41 6.04 -1.71 35.65
N VAL A 42 5.22 -1.42 34.62
CA VAL A 42 4.84 -0.03 34.26
C VAL A 42 4.01 0.62 35.36
N LYS A 43 3.08 -0.11 35.99
CA LYS A 43 2.32 0.39 37.15
C LYS A 43 3.23 0.72 38.32
N GLU A 44 4.10 -0.18 38.70
CA GLU A 44 5.06 0.01 39.79
C GLU A 44 6.02 1.18 39.51
N LEU A 45 6.48 1.31 38.25
CA LEU A 45 7.31 2.45 37.84
C LEU A 45 6.58 3.78 38.06
N ALA A 46 5.29 3.82 37.74
CA ALA A 46 4.45 5.00 37.98
C ALA A 46 4.23 5.26 39.48
N GLU A 47 4.09 4.24 40.32
CA GLU A 47 3.93 4.37 41.78
C GLU A 47 5.22 4.83 42.45
N HIS A 48 6.40 4.40 41.96
CA HIS A 48 7.71 4.79 42.45
C HIS A 48 8.24 6.09 41.81
N ALA A 49 7.42 6.80 41.03
CA ALA A 49 7.83 8.02 40.34
C ALA A 49 8.41 9.11 41.26
N SER A 50 7.95 9.20 42.54
CA SER A 50 8.48 10.15 43.52
C SER A 50 9.94 9.87 43.92
N ASP A 51 10.39 8.65 43.79
CA ASP A 51 11.74 8.21 44.16
C ASP A 51 12.74 8.39 43.01
N MET A 52 12.22 8.60 41.82
CA MET A 52 12.95 8.81 40.58
C MET A 52 13.18 10.30 40.30
N ALA A 53 14.27 10.58 39.60
CA ALA A 53 14.58 11.94 39.14
C ALA A 53 15.46 11.88 37.91
N ASP A 54 15.08 12.65 36.89
CA ASP A 54 15.82 12.76 35.63
C ASP A 54 16.02 11.41 34.89
N ASN A 55 15.11 10.45 35.11
CA ASN A 55 15.10 9.20 34.37
C ASN A 55 14.50 9.42 32.99
N GLU A 56 15.09 8.81 31.96
CA GLU A 56 14.56 8.83 30.60
C GLU A 56 13.86 7.51 30.30
N ILE A 57 12.61 7.60 29.83
CA ILE A 57 11.85 6.44 29.36
C ILE A 57 11.93 6.41 27.84
N ILE A 58 12.38 5.28 27.30
CA ILE A 58 12.43 5.02 25.86
C ILE A 58 11.44 3.93 25.52
N GLN A 59 10.58 4.20 24.53
CA GLN A 59 9.61 3.22 24.04
C GLN A 59 9.25 3.49 22.57
N ALA A 60 8.95 2.42 21.80
CA ALA A 60 8.45 2.57 20.45
C ALA A 60 6.92 2.72 20.45
N LEU A 61 6.18 1.65 20.65
CA LEU A 61 4.72 1.65 20.63
C LEU A 61 4.19 1.26 22.02
N SER A 62 3.45 2.17 22.65
CA SER A 62 2.77 1.89 23.90
C SER A 62 1.27 1.74 23.72
N LEU A 63 0.71 0.81 24.47
CA LEU A 63 -0.74 0.62 24.62
C LEU A 63 -1.18 0.90 26.07
N PHE A 64 -0.24 1.04 27.02
CA PHE A 64 -0.52 1.08 28.45
C PHE A 64 0.25 2.18 29.22
N LEU A 65 0.61 3.30 28.59
CA LEU A 65 1.29 4.42 29.27
C LEU A 65 0.40 5.23 30.22
N SER A 66 -0.91 5.02 30.22
CA SER A 66 -1.83 5.77 31.09
C SER A 66 -1.45 5.80 32.59
N PRO A 67 -0.82 4.79 33.21
CA PRO A 67 -0.32 4.89 34.57
C PRO A 67 0.79 5.92 34.77
N ILE A 68 1.61 6.19 33.75
CA ILE A 68 2.63 7.25 33.74
C ILE A 68 1.98 8.53 33.20
N SER A 69 0.86 8.94 33.80
CA SER A 69 0.04 10.04 33.33
C SER A 69 0.80 11.36 33.25
N GLU A 70 0.27 12.31 32.46
CA GLU A 70 0.84 13.64 32.20
C GLU A 70 1.35 14.40 33.44
N ALA A 71 0.72 14.23 34.59
CA ALA A 71 1.12 14.91 35.83
C ALA A 71 2.43 14.35 36.42
N LYS A 72 2.68 13.02 36.25
CA LYS A 72 3.90 12.36 36.73
C LYS A 72 5.06 12.50 35.74
N LEU A 73 4.77 12.57 34.45
CA LEU A 73 5.81 12.84 33.42
C LEU A 73 6.47 14.23 33.62
N LYS A 74 5.74 15.22 34.14
CA LYS A 74 6.23 16.60 34.24
C LYS A 74 7.40 16.81 35.20
N SER A 75 7.59 15.94 36.18
CA SER A 75 8.54 16.23 37.28
C SER A 75 9.69 15.23 37.40
N ASN A 76 9.53 13.99 36.96
CA ASN A 76 10.44 12.91 37.34
C ASN A 76 10.99 12.11 36.15
N PHE A 77 10.29 12.12 35.00
CA PHE A 77 10.68 11.41 33.79
C PHE A 77 10.81 12.33 32.59
N ARG A 78 11.83 12.10 31.77
CA ARG A 78 11.86 12.50 30.36
C ARG A 78 11.35 11.33 29.55
N PHE A 79 10.56 11.59 28.53
CA PHE A 79 10.06 10.54 27.64
C PHE A 79 10.60 10.76 26.23
N ASN A 80 11.26 9.75 25.69
CA ASN A 80 11.76 9.72 24.31
C ASN A 80 11.03 8.64 23.53
N ALA A 81 10.11 9.05 22.66
CA ALA A 81 9.37 8.14 21.78
C ALA A 81 10.24 7.77 20.58
N LEU A 82 10.35 6.49 20.27
CA LEU A 82 10.90 6.01 18.99
C LEU A 82 9.79 5.90 17.92
N PHE A 83 8.52 5.92 18.37
CA PHE A 83 7.34 5.98 17.53
C PHE A 83 6.27 6.83 18.20
N VAL A 84 5.71 7.81 17.48
CA VAL A 84 4.67 8.71 18.01
C VAL A 84 3.30 8.04 17.88
N GLY A 85 2.92 7.25 18.90
CA GLY A 85 1.58 6.68 19.00
C GLY A 85 0.54 7.64 19.55
N PRO A 86 -0.76 7.27 19.56
CA PRO A 86 -1.82 8.10 20.12
C PRO A 86 -1.56 8.56 21.56
N GLU A 87 -0.99 7.69 22.40
CA GLU A 87 -0.75 7.93 23.84
C GLU A 87 0.29 9.03 24.12
N VAL A 88 1.25 9.23 23.19
CA VAL A 88 2.34 10.20 23.39
C VAL A 88 2.24 11.43 22.47
N ARG A 89 1.33 11.42 21.48
CA ARG A 89 1.21 12.47 20.47
C ARG A 89 1.06 13.88 21.06
N GLU A 90 0.17 14.04 22.02
CA GLU A 90 -0.05 15.33 22.67
C GLU A 90 1.15 15.76 23.55
N ALA A 91 1.86 14.81 24.14
CA ALA A 91 3.06 15.11 24.91
C ALA A 91 4.20 15.59 23.98
N VAL A 92 4.39 14.96 22.83
CA VAL A 92 5.36 15.38 21.80
C VAL A 92 4.99 16.75 21.24
N ARG A 93 3.73 16.95 20.86
CA ARG A 93 3.23 18.22 20.32
C ARG A 93 3.43 19.41 21.28
N SER A 94 3.29 19.18 22.57
CA SER A 94 3.46 20.20 23.60
C SER A 94 4.90 20.32 24.13
N GLY A 95 5.87 19.59 23.57
CA GLY A 95 7.27 19.59 23.99
C GLY A 95 7.50 18.97 25.38
N ARG A 96 6.57 18.13 25.86
CA ARG A 96 6.70 17.39 27.12
C ARG A 96 7.35 16.03 26.95
N ALA A 97 7.40 15.52 25.73
CA ALA A 97 8.12 14.33 25.31
C ALA A 97 8.94 14.65 24.07
N ASP A 98 10.06 13.97 23.90
CA ASP A 98 10.90 14.02 22.72
C ASP A 98 10.54 12.89 21.75
N TYR A 99 10.95 13.05 20.50
CA TYR A 99 10.81 12.02 19.48
C TYR A 99 12.14 11.82 18.75
N THR A 100 12.66 10.60 18.76
CA THR A 100 13.82 10.21 17.96
C THR A 100 13.37 9.53 16.68
N PRO A 101 13.41 10.21 15.51
CA PRO A 101 12.99 9.61 14.25
C PRO A 101 14.00 8.56 13.79
N ALA A 102 13.52 7.36 13.50
CA ALA A 102 14.30 6.28 12.90
C ALA A 102 13.37 5.31 12.15
N ASN A 103 13.90 4.63 11.12
CA ASN A 103 13.22 3.47 10.54
C ASN A 103 13.22 2.32 11.54
N LEU A 104 12.18 1.52 11.55
CA LEU A 104 12.10 0.43 12.53
C LEU A 104 13.24 -0.59 12.37
N SER A 105 13.73 -0.79 11.15
CA SER A 105 14.92 -1.61 10.89
C SER A 105 16.19 -1.10 11.56
N GLU A 106 16.29 0.22 11.77
CA GLU A 106 17.47 0.89 12.35
C GLU A 106 17.39 1.03 13.87
N MET A 107 16.19 1.09 14.44
CA MET A 107 16.01 1.28 15.90
C MET A 107 16.78 0.22 16.71
N ALA A 108 16.78 -1.02 16.25
CA ALA A 108 17.51 -2.10 16.89
C ALA A 108 19.04 -1.83 16.91
N SER A 109 19.59 -1.34 15.80
CA SER A 109 21.01 -1.00 15.69
C SER A 109 21.39 0.18 16.58
N LEU A 110 20.52 1.21 16.66
CA LEU A 110 20.74 2.36 17.55
C LEU A 110 20.89 1.95 19.02
N LEU A 111 20.12 0.92 19.43
CA LEU A 111 20.22 0.33 20.77
C LEU A 111 21.46 -0.55 20.91
N GLU A 112 21.70 -1.49 19.99
CA GLU A 112 22.80 -2.46 20.07
C GLU A 112 24.19 -1.82 19.93
N GLU A 113 24.31 -0.72 19.16
CA GLU A 113 25.55 0.04 19.01
C GLU A 113 25.77 1.03 20.15
N GLY A 114 24.78 1.18 21.06
CA GLY A 114 24.85 2.10 22.20
C GLY A 114 24.73 3.58 21.81
N ILE A 115 24.25 3.89 20.58
CA ILE A 115 23.94 5.26 20.17
C ILE A 115 22.80 5.79 21.02
N ILE A 116 21.77 4.96 21.23
CA ILE A 116 20.75 5.14 22.25
C ILE A 116 21.12 4.22 23.41
N HIS A 117 21.56 4.82 24.52
CA HIS A 117 22.00 4.07 25.67
C HIS A 117 20.81 3.55 26.48
N VAL A 118 20.87 2.30 26.93
CA VAL A 118 19.85 1.67 27.77
C VAL A 118 20.50 1.13 29.04
N ASP A 119 20.15 1.73 30.19
CA ASP A 119 20.60 1.21 31.50
C ASP A 119 19.74 0.03 31.95
N TYR A 120 18.42 0.16 31.84
CA TYR A 120 17.44 -0.84 32.25
C TYR A 120 16.47 -1.19 31.14
N ALA A 121 16.22 -2.47 30.93
CA ALA A 121 15.14 -2.95 30.05
C ALA A 121 14.05 -3.63 30.87
N LEU A 122 12.83 -3.12 30.79
CA LEU A 122 11.63 -3.74 31.36
C LEU A 122 10.94 -4.51 30.24
N ILE A 123 10.97 -5.84 30.30
CA ILE A 123 10.41 -6.71 29.28
C ILE A 123 9.35 -7.66 29.85
N GLN A 124 8.53 -8.24 29.00
CA GLN A 124 7.59 -9.30 29.38
C GLN A 124 7.91 -10.57 28.58
N VAL A 125 7.96 -11.71 29.25
CA VAL A 125 8.35 -13.00 28.67
C VAL A 125 7.46 -14.14 29.14
N ALA A 126 7.42 -15.22 28.37
CA ALA A 126 6.88 -16.50 28.80
C ALA A 126 7.75 -17.11 29.92
N PRO A 127 7.23 -18.06 30.74
CA PRO A 127 8.04 -18.84 31.67
C PRO A 127 9.21 -19.51 30.93
N PRO A 128 10.39 -19.60 31.58
CA PRO A 128 11.52 -20.30 30.98
C PRO A 128 11.22 -21.79 30.74
N ASP A 129 11.66 -22.29 29.60
CA ASP A 129 11.62 -23.70 29.26
C ASP A 129 12.71 -24.53 30.02
N GLU A 130 12.85 -25.80 29.66
CA GLU A 130 13.84 -26.69 30.26
C GLU A 130 15.31 -26.31 29.98
N ASN A 131 15.54 -25.55 28.92
CA ASN A 131 16.85 -25.02 28.54
C ASN A 131 17.14 -23.65 29.19
N GLY A 132 16.14 -23.03 29.79
CA GLY A 132 16.22 -21.68 30.35
C GLY A 132 15.88 -20.58 29.37
N ASP A 133 15.28 -20.90 28.23
CA ASP A 133 14.87 -19.92 27.22
C ASP A 133 13.46 -19.38 27.52
N CYS A 134 13.33 -18.06 27.53
CA CYS A 134 12.09 -17.32 27.75
C CYS A 134 11.64 -16.67 26.44
N SER A 135 10.45 -17.01 25.95
CA SER A 135 9.92 -16.38 24.73
C SER A 135 9.46 -14.94 24.99
N LEU A 136 9.82 -14.01 24.10
CA LEU A 136 9.26 -12.66 24.05
C LEU A 136 7.83 -12.66 23.46
N GLY A 137 7.39 -13.79 22.93
CA GLY A 137 6.01 -14.05 22.51
C GLY A 137 5.50 -13.09 21.45
N VAL A 138 4.58 -12.22 21.86
CA VAL A 138 3.84 -11.32 20.96
C VAL A 138 4.66 -10.14 20.44
N SER A 139 5.83 -9.81 21.02
CA SER A 139 6.57 -8.59 20.71
C SER A 139 8.08 -8.80 20.82
N VAL A 140 8.70 -9.22 19.70
CA VAL A 140 10.15 -9.43 19.60
C VAL A 140 10.85 -8.15 19.13
N ASP A 141 10.36 -7.56 18.09
CA ASP A 141 10.66 -6.25 17.47
C ASP A 141 12.01 -5.62 17.86
N ILE A 142 12.01 -4.51 18.57
CA ILE A 142 13.20 -3.87 19.16
C ILE A 142 13.41 -4.32 20.61
N THR A 143 12.45 -5.03 21.20
CA THR A 143 12.49 -5.49 22.60
C THR A 143 13.67 -6.43 22.84
N LYS A 144 13.93 -7.34 21.90
CA LYS A 144 15.08 -8.24 21.98
C LYS A 144 16.41 -7.49 21.96
N SER A 145 16.54 -6.52 21.06
CA SER A 145 17.75 -5.70 20.93
C SER A 145 17.96 -4.83 22.17
N ALA A 146 16.89 -4.27 22.73
CA ALA A 146 16.94 -3.52 23.98
C ALA A 146 17.38 -4.37 25.16
N ALA A 147 16.82 -5.60 25.29
CA ALA A 147 17.23 -6.54 26.34
C ALA A 147 18.71 -6.94 26.23
N LYS A 148 19.23 -7.10 25.00
CA LYS A 148 20.63 -7.42 24.74
C LYS A 148 21.57 -6.22 25.03
N ALA A 149 21.12 -5.00 24.77
CA ALA A 149 21.91 -3.78 24.92
C ALA A 149 21.89 -3.22 26.36
N ALA A 150 20.86 -3.54 27.14
CA ALA A 150 20.69 -3.03 28.49
C ALA A 150 21.76 -3.54 29.46
N HIS A 151 22.15 -2.66 30.41
CA HIS A 151 23.03 -3.08 31.50
C HIS A 151 22.33 -3.96 32.53
N PHE A 152 21.00 -3.84 32.66
CA PHE A 152 20.19 -4.57 33.62
C PHE A 152 18.81 -4.88 33.03
N VAL A 153 18.44 -6.15 33.00
CA VAL A 153 17.16 -6.62 32.45
C VAL A 153 16.22 -7.08 33.55
N ILE A 154 15.04 -6.49 33.63
CA ILE A 154 13.95 -6.86 34.52
C ILE A 154 12.84 -7.50 33.69
N ALA A 155 12.59 -8.79 33.87
CA ALA A 155 11.56 -9.51 33.12
C ALA A 155 10.32 -9.79 33.97
N GLN A 156 9.17 -9.34 33.50
CA GLN A 156 7.88 -9.82 33.99
C GLN A 156 7.58 -11.16 33.31
N VAL A 157 7.56 -12.22 34.10
CA VAL A 157 7.28 -13.59 33.62
C VAL A 157 5.78 -13.81 33.67
N ASN A 158 5.15 -13.94 32.53
CA ASN A 158 3.71 -14.11 32.39
C ASN A 158 3.37 -15.46 31.71
N PRO A 159 2.72 -16.41 32.43
CA PRO A 159 2.30 -17.68 31.83
C PRO A 159 1.33 -17.56 30.65
N ARG A 160 0.71 -16.38 30.46
CA ARG A 160 -0.17 -16.09 29.30
C ARG A 160 0.58 -15.58 28.08
N MET A 161 1.88 -15.31 28.19
CA MET A 161 2.70 -14.96 27.04
C MET A 161 2.89 -16.21 26.17
N PRO A 162 2.51 -16.17 24.86
CA PRO A 162 2.70 -17.31 23.98
C PRO A 162 4.18 -17.61 23.75
N VAL A 163 4.49 -18.89 23.57
CA VAL A 163 5.81 -19.33 23.13
C VAL A 163 5.83 -19.31 21.60
N THR A 164 6.71 -18.49 21.03
CA THR A 164 6.82 -18.29 19.59
C THR A 164 8.18 -18.75 19.09
N TYR A 165 8.27 -19.04 17.77
CA TYR A 165 9.48 -19.55 17.11
C TYR A 165 10.21 -18.42 16.35
N GLY A 166 11.33 -18.76 15.73
CA GLY A 166 12.23 -17.84 15.08
C GLY A 166 13.35 -17.36 16.01
N ASP A 167 13.63 -16.07 16.03
CA ASP A 167 14.63 -15.47 16.94
C ASP A 167 13.95 -14.70 18.08
N SER A 168 13.06 -15.38 18.82
CA SER A 168 12.16 -14.78 19.81
C SER A 168 12.56 -15.04 21.28
N MET A 169 13.66 -15.74 21.53
CA MET A 169 14.04 -16.17 22.87
C MET A 169 15.07 -15.24 23.53
N VAL A 170 14.95 -15.10 24.85
CA VAL A 170 15.94 -14.50 25.76
C VAL A 170 16.27 -15.53 26.83
N HIS A 171 17.55 -15.83 27.03
CA HIS A 171 17.95 -16.84 27.99
C HIS A 171 17.97 -16.29 29.43
N VAL A 172 17.66 -17.12 30.42
CA VAL A 172 17.61 -16.69 31.83
C VAL A 172 18.95 -16.10 32.34
N SER A 173 20.09 -16.40 31.73
CA SER A 173 21.37 -15.78 32.09
C SER A 173 21.41 -14.28 31.79
N ASP A 174 20.64 -13.83 30.80
CA ASP A 174 20.61 -12.45 30.30
C ASP A 174 19.54 -11.60 31.00
N ILE A 175 18.88 -12.16 32.02
CA ILE A 175 17.85 -11.51 32.82
C ILE A 175 18.32 -11.39 34.27
N ASP A 176 18.38 -10.17 34.81
CA ASP A 176 18.92 -9.90 36.15
C ASP A 176 17.87 -9.99 37.25
N ALA A 177 16.62 -9.69 36.97
CA ALA A 177 15.52 -9.81 37.93
C ALA A 177 14.26 -10.35 37.26
N PHE A 178 13.57 -11.25 37.94
CA PHE A 178 12.32 -11.85 37.49
C PHE A 178 11.15 -11.42 38.38
N VAL A 179 10.07 -10.98 37.78
CA VAL A 179 8.81 -10.65 38.46
C VAL A 179 7.74 -11.63 37.96
N MET A 180 7.35 -12.57 38.82
CA MET A 180 6.33 -13.56 38.45
C MET A 180 4.95 -12.95 38.54
N LYS A 181 4.27 -12.80 37.39
CA LYS A 181 2.95 -12.21 37.33
C LYS A 181 2.13 -12.79 36.19
N GLU A 182 1.06 -13.50 36.54
CA GLU A 182 0.04 -13.90 35.57
C GLU A 182 -0.96 -12.74 35.42
N GLU A 183 -1.09 -12.23 34.20
CA GLU A 183 -2.12 -11.24 33.83
C GLU A 183 -2.46 -11.36 32.34
N PRO A 184 -3.67 -10.94 31.90
CA PRO A 184 -4.03 -10.88 30.49
C PRO A 184 -3.05 -10.00 29.72
N LEU A 185 -2.68 -10.42 28.49
CA LEU A 185 -1.96 -9.55 27.59
C LEU A 185 -2.87 -8.40 27.12
N LEU A 186 -2.26 -7.31 26.73
CA LEU A 186 -2.99 -6.20 26.13
C LEU A 186 -3.60 -6.63 24.80
N GLU A 187 -4.90 -6.40 24.62
CA GLU A 187 -5.61 -6.66 23.39
C GLU A 187 -5.92 -5.37 22.66
N TRP A 188 -5.93 -5.45 21.34
CA TRP A 188 -6.32 -4.34 20.50
C TRP A 188 -7.53 -4.73 19.67
N HIS A 189 -8.65 -4.09 19.98
CA HIS A 189 -9.89 -4.24 19.23
C HIS A 189 -10.20 -2.95 18.50
N ARG A 190 -10.24 -3.00 17.20
CA ARG A 190 -10.61 -1.85 16.41
C ARG A 190 -12.09 -1.86 16.05
N PRO A 191 -12.80 -0.71 16.16
CA PRO A 191 -14.12 -0.56 15.56
C PRO A 191 -14.03 -0.83 14.04
N LYS A 192 -14.91 -1.69 13.51
CA LYS A 192 -15.02 -1.90 12.06
C LYS A 192 -15.50 -0.60 11.42
N GLU A 193 -14.74 -0.11 10.48
CA GLU A 193 -15.10 1.03 9.65
C GLU A 193 -15.41 0.49 8.25
N ASP A 194 -16.70 0.35 7.94
CA ASP A 194 -17.21 -0.27 6.70
C ASP A 194 -17.76 0.80 5.75
N SER A 195 -16.99 1.85 5.45
CA SER A 195 -17.39 2.78 4.41
C SER A 195 -17.16 2.19 3.01
N GLU A 196 -18.06 2.51 2.05
CA GLU A 196 -17.92 2.06 0.65
C GLU A 196 -16.58 2.51 0.05
N GLU A 197 -16.07 3.67 0.44
CA GLU A 197 -14.77 4.19 0.03
C GLU A 197 -13.63 3.25 0.45
N ILE A 198 -13.62 2.82 1.71
CA ILE A 198 -12.61 1.90 2.26
C ILE A 198 -12.71 0.53 1.57
N GLN A 199 -13.92 0.03 1.35
CA GLN A 199 -14.14 -1.23 0.63
C GLN A 199 -13.70 -1.15 -0.84
N ALA A 200 -13.92 -0.03 -1.51
CA ALA A 200 -13.43 0.19 -2.88
C ALA A 200 -11.89 0.18 -2.95
N ILE A 201 -11.23 0.84 -2.00
CA ILE A 201 -9.77 0.80 -1.87
C ILE A 201 -9.29 -0.64 -1.67
N GLY A 202 -9.94 -1.41 -0.77
CA GLY A 202 -9.62 -2.81 -0.53
C GLY A 202 -9.70 -3.65 -1.80
N ARG A 203 -10.76 -3.51 -2.59
CA ARG A 203 -10.92 -4.21 -3.89
C ARG A 203 -9.84 -3.82 -4.90
N HIS A 204 -9.52 -2.53 -5.00
CA HIS A 204 -8.50 -2.03 -5.92
C HIS A 204 -7.10 -2.57 -5.55
N VAL A 205 -6.75 -2.57 -4.27
CA VAL A 205 -5.47 -3.13 -3.80
C VAL A 205 -5.42 -4.64 -4.04
N ALA A 206 -6.49 -5.38 -3.72
CA ALA A 206 -6.56 -6.82 -3.95
C ALA A 206 -6.40 -7.21 -5.43
N ALA A 207 -6.84 -6.35 -6.37
CA ALA A 207 -6.63 -6.55 -7.80
C ALA A 207 -5.15 -6.50 -8.20
N LEU A 208 -4.30 -5.83 -7.42
CA LEU A 208 -2.85 -5.76 -7.64
C LEU A 208 -2.08 -6.95 -7.02
N VAL A 209 -2.70 -7.74 -6.15
CA VAL A 209 -2.08 -8.90 -5.51
C VAL A 209 -2.27 -10.13 -6.38
N ASP A 210 -1.19 -10.76 -6.83
CA ASP A 210 -1.22 -11.99 -7.62
C ASP A 210 -1.21 -13.22 -6.70
N ASP A 211 -1.73 -14.36 -7.18
CA ASP A 211 -1.62 -15.64 -6.46
C ASP A 211 -0.15 -15.98 -6.17
N GLY A 212 0.13 -16.49 -4.98
CA GLY A 212 1.46 -16.83 -4.51
C GLY A 212 2.36 -15.61 -4.26
N SER A 213 1.82 -14.39 -4.17
CA SER A 213 2.55 -13.20 -3.68
C SER A 213 2.87 -13.35 -2.20
N THR A 214 3.97 -12.73 -1.75
CA THR A 214 4.23 -12.52 -0.33
C THR A 214 3.78 -11.12 0.04
N ILE A 215 2.92 -10.99 1.05
CA ILE A 215 2.34 -9.70 1.44
C ILE A 215 2.93 -9.17 2.74
N GLN A 216 3.08 -7.86 2.83
CA GLN A 216 3.15 -7.09 4.05
C GLN A 216 1.91 -6.22 4.11
N ILE A 217 1.29 -6.19 5.26
CA ILE A 217 0.11 -5.38 5.50
C ILE A 217 0.17 -4.84 6.93
N GLY A 218 -0.14 -3.55 7.09
CA GLY A 218 -0.23 -2.91 8.39
C GLY A 218 -1.54 -3.20 9.11
N TYR A 219 -1.90 -2.35 10.05
CA TYR A 219 -3.19 -2.38 10.74
C TYR A 219 -4.00 -1.14 10.36
N GLY A 220 -5.32 -1.29 10.36
CA GLY A 220 -6.18 -0.16 10.05
C GLY A 220 -7.38 -0.55 9.20
N SER A 221 -8.33 0.39 8.95
CA SER A 221 -9.52 0.14 8.13
C SER A 221 -9.18 -0.30 6.70
N ILE A 222 -8.20 0.34 6.08
CA ILE A 222 -7.74 -0.04 4.74
C ILE A 222 -7.10 -1.43 4.73
N PRO A 223 -6.11 -1.76 5.60
CA PRO A 223 -5.59 -3.11 5.73
C PRO A 223 -6.67 -4.17 5.93
N ASP A 224 -7.64 -3.94 6.81
CA ASP A 224 -8.71 -4.88 7.07
C ASP A 224 -9.59 -5.11 5.83
N ALA A 225 -9.95 -4.05 5.10
CA ALA A 225 -10.70 -4.15 3.84
C ALA A 225 -9.92 -4.87 2.74
N VAL A 226 -8.60 -4.69 2.70
CA VAL A 226 -7.73 -5.43 1.78
C VAL A 226 -7.74 -6.92 2.13
N LEU A 227 -7.52 -7.30 3.41
CA LEU A 227 -7.55 -8.70 3.84
C LEU A 227 -8.88 -9.37 3.50
N GLN A 228 -10.01 -8.70 3.74
CA GLN A 228 -11.35 -9.20 3.36
C GLN A 228 -11.45 -9.43 1.84
N SER A 229 -10.85 -8.55 1.03
CA SER A 229 -10.88 -8.63 -0.44
C SER A 229 -9.91 -9.67 -1.03
N LEU A 230 -9.02 -10.27 -0.23
CA LEU A 230 -8.06 -11.29 -0.68
C LEU A 230 -8.61 -12.72 -0.60
N GLY A 231 -9.84 -12.94 -0.15
CA GLY A 231 -10.41 -14.27 0.12
C GLY A 231 -10.40 -15.25 -1.06
N GLU A 232 -10.37 -14.77 -2.31
CA GLU A 232 -10.31 -15.60 -3.52
C GLU A 232 -8.89 -15.89 -4.02
N LYS A 233 -7.85 -15.33 -3.36
CA LYS A 233 -6.46 -15.55 -3.74
C LYS A 233 -5.97 -16.92 -3.28
N LYS A 234 -4.84 -17.37 -3.85
CA LYS A 234 -4.28 -18.69 -3.59
C LYS A 234 -2.80 -18.62 -3.22
N ASP A 235 -2.44 -19.43 -2.23
CA ASP A 235 -1.05 -19.64 -1.81
C ASP A 235 -0.28 -18.35 -1.47
N LEU A 236 -0.93 -17.38 -0.83
CA LEU A 236 -0.25 -16.18 -0.35
C LEU A 236 0.77 -16.54 0.74
N GLY A 237 1.87 -15.81 0.77
CA GLY A 237 2.83 -15.80 1.86
C GLY A 237 2.73 -14.50 2.66
N VAL A 238 3.29 -14.50 3.87
CA VAL A 238 3.36 -13.31 4.72
C VAL A 238 4.80 -13.09 5.17
N HIS A 239 5.27 -11.85 5.01
CA HIS A 239 6.47 -11.30 5.59
C HIS A 239 6.16 -9.84 5.92
N THR A 240 5.94 -9.55 7.18
CA THR A 240 5.37 -8.28 7.62
C THR A 240 6.00 -7.84 8.93
N GLU A 241 5.97 -6.56 9.22
CA GLU A 241 6.34 -6.01 10.53
C GLU A 241 5.44 -6.59 11.63
N MET A 242 4.15 -6.45 11.41
CA MET A 242 3.12 -6.92 12.32
C MET A 242 1.95 -7.55 11.56
N PHE A 243 1.10 -8.29 12.26
CA PHE A 243 -0.21 -8.70 11.76
C PHE A 243 -1.27 -8.70 12.87
N SER A 244 -2.54 -8.72 12.46
CA SER A 244 -3.70 -8.67 13.33
C SER A 244 -4.68 -9.82 13.05
N ASP A 245 -5.81 -9.86 13.77
CA ASP A 245 -6.85 -10.89 13.63
C ASP A 245 -7.35 -11.11 12.19
N GLY A 246 -7.29 -10.09 11.34
CA GLY A 246 -7.70 -10.21 9.93
C GLY A 246 -6.95 -11.29 9.14
N LEU A 247 -5.75 -11.68 9.58
CA LEU A 247 -4.98 -12.75 8.94
C LEU A 247 -5.52 -14.14 9.28
N ILE A 248 -6.16 -14.32 10.43
CA ILE A 248 -6.68 -15.62 10.91
C ILE A 248 -7.64 -16.22 9.86
N GLU A 249 -8.59 -15.41 9.37
CA GLU A 249 -9.58 -15.86 8.41
C GLU A 249 -8.95 -16.35 7.09
N LEU A 250 -7.89 -15.69 6.62
CA LEU A 250 -7.18 -16.09 5.40
C LEU A 250 -6.35 -17.37 5.59
N ILE A 251 -5.84 -17.60 6.81
CA ILE A 251 -5.16 -18.85 7.16
C ILE A 251 -6.17 -19.99 7.23
N ASP A 252 -7.29 -19.82 7.94
CA ASP A 252 -8.36 -20.81 8.09
C ASP A 252 -8.95 -21.23 6.74
N LYS A 253 -9.10 -20.28 5.81
CA LYS A 253 -9.56 -20.52 4.43
C LYS A 253 -8.49 -21.15 3.52
N GLY A 254 -7.25 -21.31 3.97
CA GLY A 254 -6.14 -21.82 3.17
C GLY A 254 -5.68 -20.86 2.06
N VAL A 255 -6.00 -19.58 2.15
CA VAL A 255 -5.52 -18.52 1.26
C VAL A 255 -4.06 -18.20 1.56
N VAL A 256 -3.71 -18.09 2.85
CA VAL A 256 -2.34 -17.90 3.33
C VAL A 256 -1.75 -19.26 3.72
N THR A 257 -0.84 -19.76 2.91
CA THR A 257 -0.18 -21.04 3.10
C THR A 257 1.35 -20.92 3.20
N GLY A 258 1.90 -19.82 2.72
CA GLY A 258 3.35 -19.63 2.61
C GLY A 258 4.06 -20.58 1.63
N ARG A 259 3.37 -21.52 1.00
CA ARG A 259 3.99 -22.59 0.17
C ARG A 259 4.74 -22.07 -1.05
N LYS A 260 4.34 -20.91 -1.57
CA LYS A 260 4.98 -20.27 -2.73
C LYS A 260 6.08 -19.28 -2.36
N LYS A 261 6.30 -19.04 -1.07
CA LYS A 261 7.45 -18.24 -0.62
C LYS A 261 8.75 -18.94 -1.02
N ASN A 262 9.69 -18.16 -1.52
CA ASN A 262 11.05 -18.63 -1.80
C ASN A 262 12.02 -18.37 -0.63
N TYR A 263 11.58 -17.60 0.35
CA TYR A 263 12.31 -17.26 1.57
C TYR A 263 11.40 -17.54 2.76
N HIS A 264 11.84 -18.33 3.75
CA HIS A 264 10.99 -18.92 4.80
C HIS A 264 9.72 -19.60 4.23
N PRO A 265 9.87 -20.66 3.39
CA PRO A 265 8.73 -21.33 2.78
C PRO A 265 7.83 -21.97 3.85
N GLY A 266 6.52 -21.78 3.72
CA GLY A 266 5.53 -22.29 4.66
C GLY A 266 5.40 -21.49 5.97
N LYS A 267 6.17 -20.38 6.13
CA LYS A 267 6.19 -19.58 7.37
C LYS A 267 5.55 -18.21 7.17
N VAL A 268 4.87 -17.76 8.20
CA VAL A 268 4.49 -16.36 8.43
C VAL A 268 5.61 -15.71 9.24
N VAL A 269 6.27 -14.70 8.67
CA VAL A 269 7.39 -14.00 9.32
C VAL A 269 6.92 -12.64 9.79
N ALA A 270 7.14 -12.31 11.07
CA ALA A 270 6.78 -11.03 11.66
C ALA A 270 7.76 -10.59 12.75
N SER A 271 7.62 -9.35 13.26
CA SER A 271 8.31 -8.86 14.44
C SER A 271 7.43 -8.85 15.68
N PHE A 272 6.15 -8.55 15.51
CA PHE A 272 5.17 -8.55 16.59
C PHE A 272 3.75 -8.79 16.08
N VAL A 273 2.83 -9.02 17.00
CA VAL A 273 1.40 -9.14 16.71
C VAL A 273 0.58 -8.25 17.63
N LEU A 274 -0.57 -7.81 17.13
CA LEU A 274 -1.49 -6.99 17.88
C LEU A 274 -2.94 -7.34 17.50
N GLY A 275 -3.69 -7.87 18.45
CA GLY A 275 -5.07 -8.31 18.20
C GLY A 275 -5.73 -8.86 19.44
N SER A 276 -6.59 -9.87 19.29
CA SER A 276 -7.31 -10.53 20.36
C SER A 276 -6.53 -11.68 20.97
N SER A 277 -6.99 -12.15 22.13
CA SER A 277 -6.49 -13.39 22.76
C SER A 277 -6.56 -14.60 21.82
N LYS A 278 -7.55 -14.66 20.91
CA LYS A 278 -7.65 -15.72 19.88
C LYS A 278 -6.41 -15.75 18.97
N LEU A 279 -5.88 -14.57 18.60
CA LEU A 279 -4.66 -14.47 17.81
C LEU A 279 -3.45 -14.95 18.61
N TYR A 280 -3.37 -14.59 19.88
CA TYR A 280 -2.27 -14.99 20.77
C TYR A 280 -2.28 -16.50 21.02
N ASP A 281 -3.45 -17.11 21.15
CA ASP A 281 -3.60 -18.57 21.24
C ASP A 281 -3.17 -19.27 19.94
N LEU A 282 -3.48 -18.70 18.78
CA LEU A 282 -3.12 -19.26 17.47
C LEU A 282 -1.60 -19.32 17.26
N ILE A 283 -0.86 -18.32 17.70
CA ILE A 283 0.60 -18.29 17.52
C ILE A 283 1.36 -19.10 18.57
N ASN A 284 0.69 -19.48 19.69
CA ASN A 284 1.33 -20.21 20.77
C ASN A 284 1.73 -21.63 20.34
N HIS A 285 3.01 -21.97 20.46
CA HIS A 285 3.58 -23.27 20.04
C HIS A 285 3.23 -23.66 18.58
N ASN A 286 3.02 -22.68 17.70
CA ASN A 286 2.66 -22.90 16.29
C ASN A 286 3.85 -22.59 15.39
N ASP A 287 4.44 -23.61 14.80
CA ASP A 287 5.65 -23.52 13.99
C ASP A 287 5.42 -22.84 12.63
N MET A 288 4.17 -22.57 12.26
CA MET A 288 3.85 -21.75 11.08
C MET A 288 4.32 -20.29 11.25
N PHE A 289 4.45 -19.80 12.48
CA PHE A 289 4.81 -18.42 12.79
C PHE A 289 6.25 -18.32 13.29
N GLU A 290 7.02 -17.45 12.65
CA GLU A 290 8.39 -17.13 13.05
C GLU A 290 8.51 -15.64 13.34
N PHE A 291 9.00 -15.31 14.54
CA PHE A 291 9.21 -13.94 14.98
C PHE A 291 10.69 -13.60 15.05
N PHE A 292 11.02 -12.40 14.56
CA PHE A 292 12.39 -11.91 14.51
C PHE A 292 12.46 -10.45 14.97
N PRO A 293 13.63 -9.98 15.42
CA PRO A 293 13.86 -8.55 15.64
C PRO A 293 13.57 -7.73 14.38
N SER A 294 13.18 -6.48 14.57
CA SER A 294 12.88 -5.58 13.45
C SER A 294 14.08 -5.32 12.53
N SER A 295 15.30 -5.39 13.04
CA SER A 295 16.52 -5.35 12.24
C SER A 295 16.62 -6.45 11.19
N TYR A 296 15.90 -7.57 11.37
CA TYR A 296 15.78 -8.65 10.40
C TYR A 296 14.52 -8.51 9.55
N THR A 297 13.36 -8.43 10.18
CA THR A 297 12.06 -8.47 9.48
C THR A 297 11.85 -7.24 8.60
N ASN A 298 12.24 -6.07 9.10
CA ASN A 298 12.09 -4.79 8.40
C ASN A 298 13.29 -4.44 7.50
N ASN A 299 14.38 -5.22 7.52
CA ASN A 299 15.53 -4.95 6.69
C ASN A 299 15.18 -5.04 5.19
N PRO A 300 15.36 -3.96 4.40
CA PRO A 300 15.04 -3.98 2.97
C PRO A 300 15.77 -5.08 2.20
N CYS A 301 16.98 -5.47 2.62
CA CYS A 301 17.73 -6.57 2.02
C CYS A 301 17.11 -7.94 2.33
N THR A 302 16.48 -8.13 3.49
CA THR A 302 15.72 -9.32 3.85
C THR A 302 14.39 -9.34 3.10
N ILE A 303 13.64 -8.25 3.13
CA ILE A 303 12.34 -8.09 2.47
C ILE A 303 12.44 -8.42 0.98
N ARG A 304 13.43 -7.86 0.27
CA ARG A 304 13.63 -8.06 -1.18
C ARG A 304 13.90 -9.51 -1.60
N GLN A 305 14.30 -10.37 -0.67
CA GLN A 305 14.51 -11.80 -0.97
C GLN A 305 13.19 -12.52 -1.27
N ASN A 306 12.06 -12.04 -0.74
CA ASN A 306 10.74 -12.54 -1.10
C ASN A 306 10.39 -12.09 -2.52
N LYS A 307 10.34 -13.01 -3.47
CA LYS A 307 9.86 -12.72 -4.83
C LYS A 307 8.37 -12.34 -4.78
N ARG A 308 7.95 -11.41 -5.65
CA ARG A 308 6.58 -10.89 -5.69
C ARG A 308 6.12 -10.37 -4.31
N MET A 309 7.03 -9.66 -3.64
CA MET A 309 6.72 -8.97 -2.40
C MET A 309 5.76 -7.82 -2.67
N VAL A 310 4.63 -7.79 -1.99
CA VAL A 310 3.63 -6.72 -2.09
C VAL A 310 3.56 -6.03 -0.74
N ALA A 311 4.09 -4.81 -0.66
CA ALA A 311 3.98 -3.97 0.52
C ALA A 311 2.77 -3.03 0.37
N ILE A 312 1.87 -3.05 1.36
CA ILE A 312 0.61 -2.30 1.37
C ILE A 312 0.59 -1.41 2.60
N ASN A 313 0.67 -0.11 2.38
CA ASN A 313 0.76 0.87 3.45
C ASN A 313 -0.17 2.06 3.19
N SER A 314 -0.52 2.78 4.25
CA SER A 314 -1.35 3.98 4.18
C SER A 314 -0.51 5.25 4.27
N ALA A 315 -1.09 6.39 3.85
CA ALA A 315 -0.44 7.69 3.93
C ALA A 315 -1.44 8.79 4.30
N LEU A 316 -0.90 9.94 4.72
CA LEU A 316 -1.67 11.16 4.97
C LEU A 316 -1.89 11.94 3.68
N SER A 317 -0.86 12.05 2.83
CA SER A 317 -0.95 12.71 1.54
C SER A 317 0.11 12.21 0.55
N VAL A 318 -0.17 12.41 -0.76
CA VAL A 318 0.74 12.11 -1.86
C VAL A 318 0.76 13.30 -2.82
N ASP A 319 1.96 13.79 -3.18
CA ASP A 319 2.07 14.87 -4.16
C ASP A 319 2.06 14.35 -5.61
N LEU A 320 1.88 15.27 -6.58
CA LEU A 320 1.81 14.93 -8.01
C LEU A 320 3.09 14.33 -8.59
N THR A 321 4.18 14.32 -7.86
CA THR A 321 5.42 13.63 -8.25
C THR A 321 5.53 12.23 -7.69
N GLY A 322 4.64 11.87 -6.74
CA GLY A 322 4.61 10.58 -6.05
C GLY A 322 5.39 10.55 -4.74
N GLN A 323 5.77 11.69 -4.16
CA GLN A 323 6.29 11.75 -2.79
C GLN A 323 5.16 11.54 -1.79
N VAL A 324 5.45 10.83 -0.72
CA VAL A 324 4.45 10.42 0.28
C VAL A 324 4.81 11.01 1.63
N CYS A 325 3.83 11.64 2.27
CA CYS A 325 3.87 11.98 3.68
C CYS A 325 2.91 11.06 4.45
N ALA A 326 3.40 10.38 5.49
CA ALA A 326 2.63 9.42 6.28
C ALA A 326 2.69 9.68 7.79
N ASP A 327 3.68 10.40 8.28
CA ASP A 327 4.00 10.55 9.70
C ASP A 327 3.78 11.97 10.25
N GLN A 328 3.55 12.97 9.38
CA GLN A 328 3.49 14.36 9.78
C GLN A 328 2.33 15.12 9.11
N LEU A 329 1.64 15.96 9.87
CA LEU A 329 0.62 16.90 9.39
C LEU A 329 1.16 18.32 9.62
N GLU A 330 1.62 18.98 8.54
CA GLU A 330 2.33 20.25 8.61
C GLU A 330 3.53 20.12 9.59
N HIS A 331 3.48 20.76 10.76
CA HIS A 331 4.54 20.71 11.76
C HIS A 331 4.27 19.70 12.90
N ASP A 332 3.09 19.08 12.91
CA ASP A 332 2.69 18.16 13.98
C ASP A 332 3.08 16.71 13.62
N PHE A 333 3.89 16.06 14.42
CA PHE A 333 4.16 14.63 14.32
C PHE A 333 2.90 13.83 14.63
N TYR A 334 2.33 13.21 13.60
CA TYR A 334 1.11 12.42 13.70
C TYR A 334 1.39 10.97 14.08
N SER A 335 2.47 10.42 13.57
CA SER A 335 2.97 9.09 13.94
C SER A 335 4.49 9.06 13.88
N GLY A 336 5.10 7.93 14.22
CA GLY A 336 6.49 7.65 13.85
C GLY A 336 6.57 7.11 12.42
N ILE A 337 7.78 7.03 11.87
CA ILE A 337 8.06 6.47 10.53
C ILE A 337 7.70 4.97 10.50
N GLY A 338 8.03 4.23 11.58
CA GLY A 338 7.85 2.78 11.65
C GLY A 338 8.61 2.05 10.54
N GLY A 339 8.03 0.97 10.04
CA GLY A 339 8.60 0.16 8.97
C GLY A 339 8.09 0.50 7.57
N LEU A 340 7.32 1.58 7.40
CA LEU A 340 6.74 1.98 6.11
C LEU A 340 7.81 2.10 5.02
N ALA A 341 8.84 2.92 5.27
CA ALA A 341 9.90 3.17 4.30
C ALA A 341 10.72 1.89 4.00
N ASP A 342 10.97 1.08 5.02
CA ASP A 342 11.68 -0.21 4.91
C ASP A 342 10.96 -1.16 3.94
N PHE A 343 9.66 -1.38 4.15
CA PHE A 343 8.86 -2.29 3.32
C PHE A 343 8.62 -1.74 1.91
N MET A 344 8.38 -0.45 1.77
CA MET A 344 8.25 0.17 0.44
C MET A 344 9.55 0.00 -0.36
N ARG A 345 10.71 0.26 0.26
CA ARG A 345 12.02 0.07 -0.36
C ARG A 345 12.29 -1.40 -0.68
N GLY A 346 12.08 -2.31 0.27
CA GLY A 346 12.29 -3.74 0.10
C GLY A 346 11.41 -4.34 -1.01
N ALA A 347 10.12 -4.00 -1.05
CA ALA A 347 9.20 -4.44 -2.09
C ALA A 347 9.55 -3.87 -3.47
N SER A 348 9.97 -2.59 -3.55
CA SER A 348 10.39 -1.99 -4.81
C SER A 348 11.61 -2.69 -5.43
N MET A 349 12.50 -3.23 -4.60
CA MET A 349 13.69 -3.99 -5.00
C MET A 349 13.41 -5.47 -5.29
N SER A 350 12.28 -6.01 -4.84
CA SER A 350 11.92 -7.42 -5.01
C SER A 350 11.60 -7.74 -6.47
N LYS A 351 12.03 -8.92 -6.94
CA LYS A 351 11.70 -9.39 -8.29
C LYS A 351 10.18 -9.61 -8.44
N GLY A 352 9.53 -8.79 -9.25
CA GLY A 352 8.08 -8.78 -9.43
C GLY A 352 7.34 -8.17 -8.24
N GLY A 353 8.04 -7.43 -7.37
CA GLY A 353 7.47 -6.77 -6.21
C GLY A 353 6.65 -5.54 -6.56
N LYS A 354 5.75 -5.17 -5.67
CA LYS A 354 4.85 -4.01 -5.78
C LYS A 354 4.83 -3.27 -4.45
N SER A 355 5.14 -1.99 -4.50
CA SER A 355 5.01 -1.08 -3.36
C SER A 355 3.78 -0.21 -3.56
N ILE A 356 2.82 -0.30 -2.65
CA ILE A 356 1.47 0.26 -2.78
C ILE A 356 1.21 1.21 -1.61
N ILE A 357 0.82 2.44 -1.95
CA ILE A 357 0.26 3.41 -1.01
C ILE A 357 -1.25 3.45 -1.24
N ALA A 358 -2.02 3.22 -0.19
CA ALA A 358 -3.48 3.22 -0.23
C ALA A 358 -4.04 4.26 0.76
N LEU A 359 -4.90 5.17 0.25
CA LEU A 359 -5.48 6.23 1.07
C LEU A 359 -6.83 6.68 0.49
N PRO A 360 -7.77 7.17 1.31
CA PRO A 360 -8.94 7.87 0.79
C PRO A 360 -8.50 9.11 0.00
N SER A 361 -9.20 9.44 -1.09
CA SER A 361 -8.83 10.61 -1.91
C SER A 361 -9.03 11.94 -1.18
N THR A 362 -9.80 11.95 -0.09
CA THR A 362 -10.10 13.13 0.70
C THR A 362 -9.96 12.91 2.20
N ALA A 363 -9.91 14.00 2.95
CA ALA A 363 -9.99 14.05 4.40
C ALA A 363 -11.03 15.07 4.85
N GLN A 364 -11.34 15.12 6.15
CA GLN A 364 -12.25 16.08 6.79
C GLN A 364 -13.60 16.14 6.06
N GLN A 365 -14.27 14.98 5.92
CA GLN A 365 -15.57 14.86 5.25
C GLN A 365 -15.57 15.42 3.82
N GLY A 366 -14.49 15.17 3.09
CA GLY A 366 -14.33 15.61 1.72
C GLY A 366 -13.83 17.06 1.57
N ALA A 367 -13.50 17.79 2.62
CA ALA A 367 -13.05 19.18 2.52
C ALA A 367 -11.63 19.31 1.94
N ILE A 368 -10.76 18.38 2.20
CA ILE A 368 -9.33 18.42 1.84
C ILE A 368 -8.98 17.24 0.92
N SER A 369 -8.23 17.52 -0.15
CA SER A 369 -7.64 16.47 -0.99
C SER A 369 -6.41 15.86 -0.33
N ARG A 370 -6.27 14.53 -0.39
CA ARG A 370 -5.05 13.83 0.02
C ARG A 370 -4.06 13.63 -1.14
N ILE A 371 -4.53 13.80 -2.38
CA ILE A 371 -3.66 13.98 -3.54
C ILE A 371 -3.43 15.48 -3.69
N VAL A 372 -2.19 15.94 -3.55
CA VAL A 372 -1.83 17.36 -3.49
C VAL A 372 -0.84 17.72 -4.58
N SER A 373 -0.81 19.00 -5.01
CA SER A 373 0.14 19.44 -6.04
C SER A 373 1.60 19.35 -5.56
N VAL A 374 1.82 19.76 -4.32
CA VAL A 374 3.09 19.69 -3.58
C VAL A 374 2.72 19.36 -2.14
N LEU A 375 3.55 18.60 -1.43
CA LEU A 375 3.33 18.35 0.00
C LEU A 375 3.25 19.69 0.75
N PRO A 376 2.34 19.84 1.74
CA PRO A 376 2.24 21.05 2.55
C PRO A 376 3.59 21.43 3.18
N GLU A 377 3.80 22.71 3.42
CA GLU A 377 4.98 23.21 4.12
C GLU A 377 5.09 22.56 5.51
N GLY A 378 6.30 22.14 5.88
CA GLY A 378 6.56 21.42 7.12
C GLY A 378 6.35 19.90 7.02
N SER A 379 5.70 19.38 5.98
CA SER A 379 5.50 17.93 5.82
C SER A 379 6.80 17.20 5.47
N ALA A 380 7.01 16.05 6.11
CA ALA A 380 8.11 15.15 5.77
C ALA A 380 7.85 14.36 4.49
N VAL A 381 8.91 13.93 3.81
CA VAL A 381 8.85 12.90 2.75
C VAL A 381 9.15 11.55 3.39
N THR A 382 8.13 10.88 3.89
CA THR A 382 8.28 9.57 4.56
C THR A 382 8.68 8.48 3.57
N VAL A 383 8.13 8.51 2.34
CA VAL A 383 8.54 7.60 1.26
C VAL A 383 8.93 8.40 0.03
N ASN A 384 10.12 8.10 -0.48
CA ASN A 384 10.63 8.72 -1.69
C ASN A 384 9.82 8.26 -2.92
N ARG A 385 9.61 9.17 -3.87
CA ARG A 385 8.90 8.92 -5.14
C ARG A 385 9.44 7.74 -5.95
N CYS A 386 10.69 7.36 -5.76
CA CYS A 386 11.33 6.24 -6.48
C CYS A 386 10.86 4.88 -5.95
N ASP A 387 10.40 4.80 -4.70
CA ASP A 387 9.99 3.57 -4.04
C ASP A 387 8.48 3.34 -4.06
N VAL A 388 7.71 4.24 -4.69
CA VAL A 388 6.26 4.13 -4.85
C VAL A 388 5.93 3.61 -6.25
N HIS A 389 5.36 2.39 -6.33
CA HIS A 389 4.95 1.81 -7.61
C HIS A 389 3.49 2.13 -7.91
N TYR A 390 2.62 2.07 -6.91
CA TYR A 390 1.19 2.30 -7.05
C TYR A 390 0.68 3.21 -5.94
N VAL A 391 -0.25 4.08 -6.31
CA VAL A 391 -1.09 4.81 -5.37
C VAL A 391 -2.53 4.42 -5.65
N VAL A 392 -3.29 4.09 -4.60
CA VAL A 392 -4.65 3.58 -4.69
C VAL A 392 -5.58 4.44 -3.85
N THR A 393 -6.68 4.88 -4.45
CA THR A 393 -7.79 5.53 -3.75
C THR A 393 -9.10 4.79 -4.08
N GLU A 394 -10.23 5.22 -3.52
CA GLU A 394 -11.55 4.73 -3.93
C GLU A 394 -11.90 5.09 -5.38
N GLN A 395 -11.19 6.08 -5.97
CA GLN A 395 -11.38 6.50 -7.36
C GLN A 395 -10.64 5.62 -8.38
N GLY A 396 -9.63 4.84 -7.93
CA GLY A 396 -8.88 3.96 -8.83
C GLY A 396 -7.43 3.74 -8.41
N ILE A 397 -6.63 3.34 -9.40
CA ILE A 397 -5.22 2.93 -9.25
C ILE A 397 -4.37 3.79 -10.18
N ALA A 398 -3.37 4.49 -9.62
CA ALA A 398 -2.31 5.16 -10.35
C ALA A 398 -1.04 4.29 -10.35
N GLU A 399 -0.51 3.97 -11.53
CA GLU A 399 0.77 3.26 -11.68
C GLU A 399 1.88 4.29 -11.93
N LEU A 400 2.85 4.36 -11.02
CA LEU A 400 3.90 5.38 -11.05
C LEU A 400 5.26 4.85 -11.49
N ARG A 401 5.46 3.54 -11.43
CA ARG A 401 6.75 2.93 -11.75
C ARG A 401 7.11 3.14 -13.21
N GLY A 402 8.31 3.69 -13.47
CA GLY A 402 8.80 3.96 -14.83
C GLY A 402 8.15 5.15 -15.52
N GLN A 403 7.20 5.83 -14.87
CA GLN A 403 6.51 6.98 -15.43
C GLN A 403 7.31 8.28 -15.26
N THR A 404 7.23 9.16 -16.26
CA THR A 404 7.74 10.53 -16.18
C THR A 404 6.94 11.35 -15.16
N ILE A 405 7.48 12.49 -14.72
CA ILE A 405 6.76 13.38 -13.77
C ILE A 405 5.40 13.82 -14.33
N GLY A 406 5.32 14.13 -15.63
CA GLY A 406 4.05 14.50 -16.26
C GLY A 406 3.03 13.37 -16.25
N GLN A 407 3.45 12.14 -16.57
CA GLN A 407 2.59 10.96 -16.53
C GLN A 407 2.13 10.66 -15.10
N ARG A 408 3.05 10.71 -14.11
CA ARG A 408 2.71 10.55 -12.68
C ARG A 408 1.66 11.56 -12.25
N ALA A 409 1.83 12.83 -12.60
CA ALA A 409 0.88 13.87 -12.26
C ALA A 409 -0.53 13.57 -12.83
N LEU A 410 -0.62 13.16 -14.10
CA LEU A 410 -1.89 12.82 -14.72
C LEU A 410 -2.55 11.60 -14.09
N GLU A 411 -1.80 10.51 -13.84
CA GLU A 411 -2.29 9.31 -13.14
C GLU A 411 -2.81 9.64 -11.73
N LEU A 412 -2.09 10.48 -10.97
CA LEU A 412 -2.48 10.89 -9.62
C LEU A 412 -3.70 11.83 -9.63
N ILE A 413 -3.81 12.73 -10.63
CA ILE A 413 -5.00 13.58 -10.81
C ILE A 413 -6.23 12.70 -11.09
N GLU A 414 -6.09 11.63 -11.88
CA GLU A 414 -7.19 10.73 -12.21
C GLU A 414 -7.78 10.05 -10.98
N ILE A 415 -6.94 9.67 -10.01
CA ILE A 415 -7.39 9.02 -8.76
C ILE A 415 -7.70 10.00 -7.63
N ALA A 416 -7.52 11.31 -7.83
CA ALA A 416 -7.99 12.32 -6.91
C ALA A 416 -9.52 12.42 -6.94
N HIS A 417 -10.11 12.94 -5.86
CA HIS A 417 -11.55 13.20 -5.85
C HIS A 417 -11.95 14.18 -6.97
N PRO A 418 -13.02 13.91 -7.74
CA PRO A 418 -13.37 14.68 -8.95
C PRO A 418 -13.37 16.20 -8.76
N LYS A 419 -13.86 16.70 -7.63
CA LYS A 419 -13.92 18.15 -7.37
C LYS A 419 -12.56 18.85 -7.31
N PHE A 420 -11.45 18.11 -7.11
CA PHE A 420 -10.10 18.69 -7.04
C PHE A 420 -9.29 18.54 -8.33
N ARG A 421 -9.71 17.67 -9.26
CA ARG A 421 -8.91 17.29 -10.44
C ARG A 421 -8.51 18.49 -11.30
N VAL A 422 -9.45 19.39 -11.59
CA VAL A 422 -9.18 20.59 -12.42
C VAL A 422 -8.20 21.53 -11.73
N ALA A 423 -8.35 21.74 -10.43
CA ALA A 423 -7.43 22.58 -9.66
C ALA A 423 -6.02 21.96 -9.64
N LEU A 424 -5.91 20.66 -9.42
CA LEU A 424 -4.64 19.92 -9.45
C LEU A 424 -4.00 19.97 -10.85
N LEU A 425 -4.77 19.85 -11.94
CA LEU A 425 -4.26 19.97 -13.30
C LEU A 425 -3.72 21.37 -13.57
N ASN A 426 -4.42 22.41 -13.14
CA ASN A 426 -3.97 23.80 -13.30
C ASN A 426 -2.66 24.06 -12.54
N GLU A 427 -2.55 23.54 -11.32
CA GLU A 427 -1.31 23.61 -10.53
C GLU A 427 -0.17 22.80 -11.20
N ALA A 428 -0.44 21.59 -11.69
CA ALA A 428 0.55 20.80 -12.44
C ALA A 428 1.08 21.56 -13.67
N LYS A 429 0.22 22.27 -14.39
CA LYS A 429 0.61 23.16 -15.51
C LYS A 429 1.44 24.35 -15.04
N ARG A 430 1.04 24.98 -13.94
CA ARG A 430 1.77 26.12 -13.36
C ARG A 430 3.17 25.71 -12.91
N LEU A 431 3.31 24.53 -12.31
CA LEU A 431 4.58 23.96 -11.86
C LEU A 431 5.44 23.39 -13.01
N GLY A 432 4.91 23.32 -14.22
CA GLY A 432 5.61 22.76 -15.37
C GLY A 432 5.70 21.24 -15.39
N TYR A 433 4.93 20.54 -14.53
CA TYR A 433 4.88 19.08 -14.54
C TYR A 433 4.12 18.55 -15.76
N VAL A 434 3.10 19.25 -16.17
CA VAL A 434 2.24 18.92 -17.31
C VAL A 434 2.23 20.07 -18.32
N ARG A 435 2.17 19.75 -19.62
CA ARG A 435 2.11 20.74 -20.69
C ARG A 435 0.83 21.58 -20.58
N LYS A 436 0.90 22.86 -20.99
CA LYS A 436 -0.22 23.78 -20.91
C LYS A 436 -1.42 23.36 -21.76
N GLU A 437 -1.16 22.67 -22.87
CA GLU A 437 -2.15 22.21 -23.86
C GLU A 437 -2.97 20.98 -23.40
N VAL A 438 -2.58 20.32 -22.33
CA VAL A 438 -3.35 19.17 -21.81
C VAL A 438 -4.77 19.61 -21.46
N SER A 439 -5.75 18.94 -22.06
CA SER A 439 -7.16 19.26 -21.85
C SER A 439 -7.62 18.90 -20.43
N PRO A 440 -8.50 19.69 -19.82
CA PRO A 440 -9.19 19.28 -18.59
C PRO A 440 -10.31 18.24 -18.83
N ALA A 441 -10.75 18.01 -20.09
CA ALA A 441 -11.91 17.17 -20.40
C ALA A 441 -11.86 15.77 -19.77
N PRO A 442 -10.72 15.03 -19.77
CA PRO A 442 -10.64 13.72 -19.14
C PRO A 442 -10.89 13.73 -17.63
N PHE A 443 -10.73 14.87 -16.98
CA PHE A 443 -10.81 15.02 -15.53
C PHE A 443 -12.12 15.63 -15.04
N VAL A 444 -12.96 16.15 -15.98
CA VAL A 444 -14.27 16.77 -15.68
C VAL A 444 -15.41 15.81 -16.00
N GLY A 445 -15.23 14.93 -17.00
CA GLY A 445 -16.24 14.01 -17.49
C GLY A 445 -16.53 12.84 -16.53
N ARG A 446 -17.00 11.73 -17.10
CA ARG A 446 -17.24 10.51 -16.33
C ARG A 446 -15.92 9.93 -15.79
N PRO A 447 -15.96 9.25 -14.63
CA PRO A 447 -14.78 8.54 -14.15
C PRO A 447 -14.33 7.48 -15.16
N TYR A 448 -13.05 7.13 -15.12
CA TYR A 448 -12.46 6.10 -15.98
C TYR A 448 -13.28 4.80 -15.93
N PRO A 449 -13.79 4.31 -17.07
CA PRO A 449 -14.72 3.18 -17.09
C PRO A 449 -13.98 1.83 -16.97
N THR A 450 -13.58 1.46 -15.77
CA THR A 450 -12.87 0.20 -15.48
C THR A 450 -13.63 -1.05 -15.94
N ALA A 451 -14.96 -1.02 -15.91
CA ALA A 451 -15.81 -2.15 -16.27
C ALA A 451 -15.71 -2.55 -17.77
N ILE A 452 -15.27 -1.65 -18.65
CA ILE A 452 -15.14 -1.94 -20.09
C ILE A 452 -13.92 -2.80 -20.43
N GLN A 453 -13.03 -3.06 -19.46
CA GLN A 453 -11.83 -3.83 -19.71
C GLN A 453 -12.14 -5.29 -20.05
N LYS A 454 -11.53 -5.81 -21.14
CA LYS A 454 -11.66 -7.20 -21.58
C LYS A 454 -10.30 -7.77 -21.98
N ILE A 455 -10.09 -9.05 -21.68
CA ILE A 455 -8.91 -9.79 -22.15
C ILE A 455 -9.36 -10.80 -23.20
N LYS A 456 -8.79 -10.73 -24.40
CA LYS A 456 -9.02 -11.66 -25.52
C LYS A 456 -7.71 -12.36 -25.85
N LYS A 457 -7.73 -13.69 -26.03
CA LYS A 457 -6.56 -14.43 -26.51
C LYS A 457 -6.62 -14.56 -28.04
N VAL A 458 -5.57 -14.13 -28.72
CA VAL A 458 -5.42 -14.24 -30.17
C VAL A 458 -4.00 -14.75 -30.45
N LYS A 459 -3.83 -15.78 -31.26
CA LYS A 459 -2.53 -16.43 -31.56
C LYS A 459 -1.73 -16.79 -30.28
N GLY A 460 -2.42 -17.16 -29.19
CA GLY A 460 -1.78 -17.50 -27.91
C GLY A 460 -1.38 -16.27 -27.05
N ILE A 461 -1.51 -15.05 -27.58
CA ILE A 461 -1.16 -13.80 -26.90
C ILE A 461 -2.42 -13.20 -26.25
N GLY A 462 -2.31 -12.78 -24.99
CA GLY A 462 -3.36 -12.06 -24.30
C GLY A 462 -3.41 -10.59 -24.72
N ILE A 463 -4.51 -10.18 -25.35
CA ILE A 463 -4.77 -8.78 -25.73
C ILE A 463 -5.67 -8.18 -24.67
N ARG A 464 -5.25 -7.09 -24.05
CA ARG A 464 -6.06 -6.30 -23.13
C ARG A 464 -6.72 -5.16 -23.90
N ILE A 465 -8.06 -5.19 -24.02
CA ILE A 465 -8.84 -4.08 -24.56
C ILE A 465 -9.34 -3.27 -23.37
N ARG A 466 -9.05 -1.96 -23.34
CA ARG A 466 -9.43 -1.04 -22.27
C ARG A 466 -9.72 0.36 -22.78
N ALA A 467 -10.41 1.17 -21.97
CA ALA A 467 -10.50 2.59 -22.24
C ALA A 467 -9.09 3.22 -22.35
N MET A 468 -8.96 4.18 -23.22
CA MET A 468 -7.74 4.98 -23.36
C MET A 468 -7.60 5.93 -22.19
N LYS A 469 -6.36 6.22 -21.78
CA LYS A 469 -6.01 7.17 -20.73
C LYS A 469 -5.30 8.40 -21.31
N PRO A 470 -5.35 9.55 -20.63
CA PRO A 470 -4.55 10.73 -21.02
C PRO A 470 -3.04 10.46 -21.08
N THR A 471 -2.56 9.43 -20.37
CA THR A 471 -1.16 9.02 -20.33
C THR A 471 -0.73 8.12 -21.49
N ASP A 472 -1.64 7.70 -22.37
CA ASP A 472 -1.35 6.74 -23.47
C ASP A 472 -0.71 7.39 -24.71
N GLU A 473 -0.17 8.62 -24.63
CA GLU A 473 0.40 9.33 -25.79
C GLU A 473 1.47 8.51 -26.52
N GLU A 474 2.38 7.87 -25.79
CA GLU A 474 3.46 7.08 -26.40
C GLU A 474 2.92 5.81 -27.08
N LEU A 475 1.95 5.11 -26.46
CA LEU A 475 1.30 3.95 -27.07
C LEU A 475 0.59 4.31 -28.37
N LEU A 476 -0.04 5.50 -28.45
CA LEU A 476 -0.66 6.00 -29.67
C LEU A 476 0.36 6.34 -30.75
N LYS A 477 1.46 6.99 -30.40
CA LYS A 477 2.55 7.31 -31.31
C LYS A 477 3.12 6.03 -31.94
N GLU A 478 3.46 5.05 -31.10
CA GLU A 478 3.97 3.76 -31.59
C GLU A 478 2.98 3.08 -32.52
N LEU A 479 1.69 3.04 -32.16
CA LEU A 479 0.65 2.46 -33.00
C LEU A 479 0.61 3.16 -34.35
N PHE A 480 0.45 4.48 -34.38
CA PHE A 480 0.26 5.23 -35.63
C PHE A 480 1.51 5.24 -36.51
N TYR A 481 2.71 5.29 -35.92
CA TYR A 481 3.95 5.24 -36.69
C TYR A 481 4.27 3.83 -37.21
N SER A 482 3.62 2.80 -36.68
CA SER A 482 3.74 1.41 -37.15
C SER A 482 2.73 1.03 -38.24
N LEU A 483 1.74 1.89 -38.54
CA LEU A 483 0.76 1.66 -39.60
C LEU A 483 1.39 1.84 -40.98
N SER A 484 0.97 1.04 -41.95
CA SER A 484 1.29 1.28 -43.38
C SER A 484 0.62 2.55 -43.90
N ASP A 485 1.20 3.15 -44.94
CA ASP A 485 0.62 4.33 -45.61
C ASP A 485 -0.84 4.11 -46.03
N LYS A 486 -1.18 2.88 -46.44
CA LYS A 486 -2.55 2.49 -46.74
C LYS A 486 -3.46 2.57 -45.49
N SER A 487 -3.04 2.00 -44.37
CA SER A 487 -3.83 2.03 -43.14
C SER A 487 -3.97 3.44 -42.55
N VAL A 488 -2.95 4.28 -42.72
CA VAL A 488 -3.01 5.71 -42.38
C VAL A 488 -4.04 6.42 -43.27
N TYR A 489 -3.98 6.22 -44.59
CA TYR A 489 -4.92 6.83 -45.51
C TYR A 489 -6.38 6.39 -45.27
N GLU A 490 -6.61 5.06 -45.05
CA GLU A 490 -7.95 4.54 -44.72
C GLU A 490 -8.52 5.13 -43.41
N ARG A 491 -7.65 5.58 -42.51
CA ARG A 491 -8.06 6.12 -41.20
C ARG A 491 -8.24 7.64 -41.17
N PHE A 492 -7.36 8.37 -41.85
CA PHE A 492 -7.29 9.84 -41.78
C PHE A 492 -7.68 10.53 -43.07
N LEU A 493 -7.96 9.80 -44.12
CA LEU A 493 -8.26 10.30 -45.46
C LEU A 493 -7.20 11.30 -45.99
N SER A 494 -5.96 11.12 -45.52
CA SER A 494 -4.83 11.99 -45.83
C SER A 494 -3.54 11.14 -45.94
N PHE A 495 -2.70 11.49 -46.89
CA PHE A 495 -1.36 10.92 -47.08
C PHE A 495 -0.27 11.63 -46.25
N THR A 496 -0.64 12.66 -45.50
CA THR A 496 0.31 13.39 -44.68
C THR A 496 0.68 12.59 -43.43
N LYS A 497 1.94 12.69 -43.00
CA LYS A 497 2.38 12.11 -41.74
C LYS A 497 1.54 12.64 -40.59
N ILE A 498 1.03 11.78 -39.76
CA ILE A 498 0.25 12.14 -38.58
C ILE A 498 1.07 13.07 -37.69
N MET A 499 0.54 14.26 -37.44
CA MET A 499 1.21 15.23 -36.62
C MET A 499 1.04 14.90 -35.12
N PRO A 500 2.05 15.16 -34.29
CA PRO A 500 1.91 14.97 -32.84
C PRO A 500 0.73 15.68 -32.21
N SER A 501 0.28 16.80 -32.79
CA SER A 501 -0.93 17.53 -32.37
C SER A 501 -2.21 16.73 -32.59
N GLU A 502 -2.31 15.98 -33.69
CA GLU A 502 -3.47 15.13 -33.99
C GLU A 502 -3.57 13.96 -33.02
N ILE A 503 -2.43 13.31 -32.70
CA ILE A 503 -2.36 12.27 -31.69
C ILE A 503 -2.83 12.81 -30.33
N ARG A 504 -2.38 14.01 -29.95
CA ARG A 504 -2.80 14.65 -28.69
C ARG A 504 -4.29 15.01 -28.65
N ASN A 505 -4.88 15.35 -29.80
CA ASN A 505 -6.32 15.62 -29.86
C ASN A 505 -7.15 14.36 -29.55
N LEU A 506 -6.66 13.17 -29.91
CA LEU A 506 -7.31 11.91 -29.57
C LEU A 506 -7.29 11.60 -28.06
N LEU A 507 -6.32 12.14 -27.31
CA LEU A 507 -6.26 12.01 -25.84
C LEU A 507 -7.27 12.90 -25.12
N ASN A 508 -7.98 13.77 -25.84
CA ASN A 508 -8.97 14.67 -25.28
C ASN A 508 -10.33 13.97 -25.13
N ILE A 509 -10.36 12.92 -24.31
CA ILE A 509 -11.52 12.08 -24.01
C ILE A 509 -12.18 12.55 -22.72
N ASP A 510 -13.50 12.37 -22.59
CA ASP A 510 -14.29 12.67 -21.39
C ASP A 510 -15.13 11.48 -20.91
N TYR A 511 -14.97 10.34 -21.60
CA TYR A 511 -15.70 9.10 -21.39
C TYR A 511 -17.22 9.21 -21.53
N GLU A 512 -17.70 10.26 -22.17
CA GLU A 512 -19.12 10.48 -22.45
C GLU A 512 -19.35 10.90 -23.91
N ALA A 513 -19.04 12.16 -24.27
CA ALA A 513 -19.11 12.64 -25.64
C ALA A 513 -17.96 12.11 -26.50
N ARG A 514 -16.79 11.92 -25.91
CA ARG A 514 -15.59 11.38 -26.56
C ARG A 514 -15.07 10.17 -25.81
N MET A 515 -14.97 9.07 -26.52
CA MET A 515 -14.49 7.80 -25.97
C MET A 515 -13.51 7.13 -26.93
N ALA A 516 -12.47 6.53 -26.38
CA ALA A 516 -11.56 5.67 -27.14
C ALA A 516 -11.20 4.42 -26.36
N LEU A 517 -11.05 3.30 -27.09
CA LEU A 517 -10.53 2.03 -26.62
C LEU A 517 -9.17 1.76 -27.23
N LEU A 518 -8.25 1.22 -26.45
CA LEU A 518 -6.99 0.66 -26.92
C LEU A 518 -6.96 -0.85 -26.72
N ALA A 519 -6.47 -1.57 -27.73
CA ALA A 519 -6.07 -2.96 -27.61
C ALA A 519 -4.55 -2.99 -27.38
N VAL A 520 -4.12 -3.49 -26.24
CA VAL A 520 -2.72 -3.48 -25.80
C VAL A 520 -2.24 -4.91 -25.59
N ILE A 521 -1.05 -5.21 -26.06
CA ILE A 521 -0.31 -6.46 -25.78
C ILE A 521 0.87 -6.16 -24.88
N ARG A 522 1.29 -7.16 -24.11
CA ARG A 522 2.52 -7.11 -23.35
C ARG A 522 3.57 -7.98 -24.03
N THR A 523 4.61 -7.37 -24.55
CA THR A 523 5.80 -8.06 -25.04
C THR A 523 6.76 -8.35 -23.88
N LYS A 524 7.91 -8.94 -24.16
CA LYS A 524 8.94 -9.14 -23.14
C LYS A 524 9.56 -7.83 -22.66
N GLU A 525 9.51 -6.80 -23.50
CA GLU A 525 10.21 -5.53 -23.29
C GLU A 525 9.28 -4.44 -22.78
N HIS A 526 8.09 -4.28 -23.37
CA HIS A 526 7.16 -3.20 -23.04
C HIS A 526 5.70 -3.55 -23.39
N CYS A 527 4.79 -2.62 -23.18
CA CYS A 527 3.41 -2.70 -23.66
C CYS A 527 3.32 -2.00 -25.01
N GLU A 528 2.61 -2.61 -25.97
CA GLU A 528 2.38 -2.06 -27.32
C GLU A 528 0.88 -1.94 -27.59
N ALA A 529 0.45 -0.83 -28.14
CA ALA A 529 -0.90 -0.71 -28.69
C ALA A 529 -0.94 -1.30 -30.10
N ILE A 530 -1.93 -2.17 -30.36
CA ILE A 530 -2.12 -2.83 -31.66
C ILE A 530 -3.40 -2.40 -32.37
N ALA A 531 -4.30 -1.70 -31.67
CA ALA A 531 -5.50 -1.13 -32.26
C ALA A 531 -6.06 0.01 -31.40
N ILE A 532 -6.76 0.93 -32.07
CA ILE A 532 -7.59 1.98 -31.44
C ILE A 532 -8.97 1.94 -32.09
N ALA A 533 -10.01 2.14 -31.27
CA ALA A 533 -11.36 2.45 -31.72
C ALA A 533 -11.87 3.65 -30.91
N ALA A 534 -12.37 4.67 -31.56
CA ALA A 534 -12.80 5.91 -30.91
C ALA A 534 -14.10 6.44 -31.51
N TYR A 535 -14.87 7.19 -30.72
CA TYR A 535 -15.94 8.02 -31.22
C TYR A 535 -15.86 9.46 -30.68
N ASP A 536 -16.40 10.40 -31.46
CA ASP A 536 -16.60 11.80 -31.09
C ASP A 536 -18.05 12.19 -31.43
N THR A 537 -18.78 12.70 -30.45
CA THR A 537 -20.23 12.97 -30.57
C THR A 537 -20.47 14.41 -31.04
N ASP A 538 -21.24 14.60 -32.11
CA ASP A 538 -21.77 15.90 -32.47
C ASP A 538 -22.91 16.29 -31.51
N PRO A 539 -22.72 17.34 -30.68
CA PRO A 539 -23.72 17.72 -29.68
C PRO A 539 -25.05 18.21 -30.32
N ARG A 540 -25.06 18.60 -31.60
CA ARG A 540 -26.25 19.06 -32.29
C ARG A 540 -27.16 17.92 -32.73
N THR A 541 -26.57 16.80 -33.14
CA THR A 541 -27.31 15.63 -33.64
C THR A 541 -27.46 14.56 -32.60
N GLY A 542 -26.52 14.45 -31.66
CA GLY A 542 -26.37 13.35 -30.69
C GLY A 542 -25.90 12.06 -31.34
N LEU A 543 -25.36 12.12 -32.56
CA LEU A 543 -24.73 11.02 -33.26
C LEU A 543 -23.22 11.08 -33.04
N ALA A 544 -22.59 9.92 -32.88
CA ALA A 544 -21.13 9.82 -32.68
C ALA A 544 -20.43 9.35 -33.96
N GLU A 545 -19.45 10.11 -34.42
CA GLU A 545 -18.57 9.71 -35.51
C GLU A 545 -17.56 8.68 -34.97
N ILE A 546 -17.59 7.49 -35.53
CA ILE A 546 -16.71 6.38 -35.13
C ILE A 546 -15.52 6.23 -36.05
N SER A 547 -14.40 5.88 -35.47
CA SER A 547 -13.16 5.62 -36.18
C SER A 547 -12.42 4.43 -35.58
N LEU A 548 -11.72 3.68 -36.45
CA LEU A 548 -11.02 2.44 -36.09
C LEU A 548 -9.69 2.33 -36.83
N ALA A 549 -8.64 1.93 -36.14
CA ALA A 549 -7.39 1.53 -36.77
C ALA A 549 -6.84 0.27 -36.08
N VAL A 550 -6.35 -0.66 -36.87
CA VAL A 550 -5.71 -1.90 -36.39
C VAL A 550 -4.36 -2.04 -37.12
N ARG A 551 -3.31 -2.28 -36.36
CA ARG A 551 -1.96 -2.51 -36.89
C ARG A 551 -1.98 -3.65 -37.91
N ASP A 552 -1.27 -3.50 -39.01
CA ASP A 552 -1.39 -4.37 -40.21
C ASP A 552 -1.20 -5.85 -39.92
N ASP A 553 -0.23 -6.21 -39.09
CA ASP A 553 0.06 -7.59 -38.65
C ASP A 553 -0.99 -8.22 -37.72
N TRP A 554 -1.92 -7.38 -37.19
CA TRP A 554 -3.02 -7.78 -36.33
C TRP A 554 -4.41 -7.67 -36.99
N GLN A 555 -4.46 -7.28 -38.25
CA GLN A 555 -5.72 -7.23 -38.99
C GLN A 555 -6.28 -8.63 -39.28
N ASN A 556 -7.55 -8.73 -39.64
CA ASN A 556 -8.31 -9.95 -39.94
C ASN A 556 -8.35 -11.00 -38.79
N LEU A 557 -8.07 -10.61 -37.55
CA LEU A 557 -8.10 -11.46 -36.36
C LEU A 557 -9.31 -11.19 -35.46
N GLY A 558 -10.29 -10.39 -35.96
CA GLY A 558 -11.50 -10.05 -35.26
C GLY A 558 -11.32 -9.08 -34.09
N ILE A 559 -10.18 -8.37 -34.01
CA ILE A 559 -9.91 -7.36 -32.98
C ILE A 559 -10.77 -6.12 -33.22
N GLY A 560 -10.78 -5.60 -34.46
CA GLY A 560 -11.57 -4.43 -34.82
C GLY A 560 -13.07 -4.61 -34.58
N SER A 561 -13.63 -5.76 -34.98
CA SER A 561 -15.05 -6.08 -34.73
C SER A 561 -15.39 -6.19 -33.26
N GLU A 562 -14.49 -6.72 -32.45
CA GLU A 562 -14.67 -6.80 -30.98
C GLU A 562 -14.66 -5.40 -30.35
N MET A 563 -13.69 -4.56 -30.71
CA MET A 563 -13.59 -3.18 -30.21
C MET A 563 -14.77 -2.32 -30.65
N PHE A 564 -15.21 -2.48 -31.91
CA PHE A 564 -16.40 -1.82 -32.41
C PHE A 564 -17.64 -2.18 -31.58
N ARG A 565 -17.87 -3.49 -31.33
CA ARG A 565 -18.99 -3.94 -30.50
C ARG A 565 -18.93 -3.38 -29.09
N MET A 566 -17.77 -3.42 -28.43
CA MET A 566 -17.59 -2.86 -27.09
C MET A 566 -17.87 -1.35 -27.07
N LEU A 567 -17.47 -0.63 -28.13
CA LEU A 567 -17.70 0.81 -28.24
C LEU A 567 -19.18 1.12 -28.47
N VAL A 568 -19.89 0.33 -29.29
CA VAL A 568 -21.34 0.41 -29.50
C VAL A 568 -22.10 0.18 -28.19
N ASP A 569 -21.75 -0.88 -27.47
CA ASP A 569 -22.40 -1.21 -26.18
C ASP A 569 -22.21 -0.08 -25.16
N TYR A 570 -21.00 0.50 -25.12
CA TYR A 570 -20.71 1.63 -24.27
C TYR A 570 -21.49 2.89 -24.67
N ALA A 571 -21.51 3.24 -25.99
CA ALA A 571 -22.23 4.39 -26.51
C ALA A 571 -23.73 4.36 -26.20
N LYS A 572 -24.36 3.18 -26.29
CA LYS A 572 -25.74 2.96 -25.83
C LYS A 572 -25.92 3.25 -24.34
N GLY A 573 -24.97 2.80 -23.52
CA GLY A 573 -24.98 3.01 -22.06
C GLY A 573 -24.82 4.47 -21.63
N VAL A 574 -24.29 5.35 -22.50
CA VAL A 574 -24.16 6.80 -22.27
C VAL A 574 -25.15 7.63 -23.09
N ASN A 575 -26.23 7.01 -23.61
CA ASN A 575 -27.33 7.67 -24.33
C ASN A 575 -26.93 8.34 -25.65
N ILE A 576 -25.92 7.87 -26.35
CA ILE A 576 -25.63 8.24 -27.75
C ILE A 576 -26.76 7.71 -28.64
N LYS A 577 -27.25 8.51 -29.59
CA LYS A 577 -28.43 8.14 -30.41
C LYS A 577 -28.09 7.19 -31.57
N GLY A 578 -26.85 7.14 -31.99
CA GLY A 578 -26.38 6.32 -33.11
C GLY A 578 -24.96 6.69 -33.53
N LEU A 579 -24.47 6.01 -34.54
CA LEU A 579 -23.12 6.21 -35.08
C LEU A 579 -23.14 6.78 -36.49
N THR A 580 -22.12 7.56 -36.83
CA THR A 580 -21.79 7.95 -38.18
C THR A 580 -20.35 7.55 -38.52
N ALA A 581 -20.04 7.35 -39.80
CA ALA A 581 -18.70 7.19 -40.28
C ALA A 581 -18.61 7.61 -41.74
N GLU A 582 -17.51 8.24 -42.13
CA GLU A 582 -17.12 8.45 -43.52
C GLU A 582 -15.98 7.49 -43.86
N ILE A 583 -16.15 6.67 -44.86
CA ILE A 583 -15.17 5.67 -45.25
C ILE A 583 -14.94 5.64 -46.75
N LEU A 584 -13.75 5.28 -47.20
CA LEU A 584 -13.49 5.01 -48.59
C LEU A 584 -14.38 3.88 -49.12
N ALA A 585 -14.92 4.03 -50.34
CA ALA A 585 -15.73 2.98 -50.99
C ALA A 585 -14.95 1.65 -51.16
N THR A 586 -13.62 1.73 -51.18
CA THR A 586 -12.70 0.56 -51.21
C THR A 586 -12.45 -0.09 -49.87
N ASN A 587 -12.87 0.52 -48.75
CA ASN A 587 -12.71 -0.02 -47.39
C ASN A 587 -13.83 -1.00 -47.04
N ILE A 588 -13.89 -2.11 -47.76
CA ILE A 588 -14.90 -3.17 -47.60
C ILE A 588 -14.89 -3.72 -46.15
N ARG A 589 -13.72 -3.72 -45.47
CA ARG A 589 -13.59 -4.26 -44.11
C ARG A 589 -14.40 -3.45 -43.11
N MET A 590 -14.37 -2.13 -43.18
CA MET A 590 -15.12 -1.28 -42.28
C MET A 590 -16.62 -1.37 -42.57
N LEU A 591 -17.02 -1.47 -43.85
CA LEU A 591 -18.40 -1.75 -44.25
C LEU A 591 -18.92 -3.07 -43.64
N ASP A 592 -18.14 -4.14 -43.73
CA ASP A 592 -18.50 -5.43 -43.15
C ASP A 592 -18.69 -5.37 -41.63
N ILE A 593 -17.88 -4.57 -40.92
CA ILE A 593 -18.04 -4.38 -39.47
C ILE A 593 -19.39 -3.74 -39.16
N PHE A 594 -19.81 -2.73 -39.88
CA PHE A 594 -21.12 -2.11 -39.72
C PHE A 594 -22.27 -3.07 -40.06
N HIS A 595 -22.21 -3.76 -41.20
CA HIS A 595 -23.26 -4.70 -41.61
C HIS A 595 -23.43 -5.88 -40.62
N ARG A 596 -22.34 -6.35 -40.03
CA ARG A 596 -22.38 -7.44 -39.03
C ARG A 596 -22.66 -6.97 -37.60
N SER A 597 -22.81 -5.66 -37.39
CA SER A 597 -23.07 -5.10 -36.05
C SER A 597 -24.48 -5.36 -35.50
N GLY A 598 -25.43 -5.73 -36.38
CA GLY A 598 -26.84 -5.86 -36.05
C GLY A 598 -27.58 -4.54 -35.92
N LEU A 599 -26.94 -3.41 -36.23
CA LEU A 599 -27.55 -2.09 -36.26
C LEU A 599 -28.31 -1.86 -37.56
N LYS A 600 -29.31 -0.97 -37.55
CA LYS A 600 -29.95 -0.48 -38.77
C LYS A 600 -29.01 0.52 -39.45
N VAL A 601 -28.34 0.08 -40.52
CA VAL A 601 -27.33 0.84 -41.24
C VAL A 601 -27.92 1.44 -42.52
N GLU A 602 -27.78 2.75 -42.67
CA GLU A 602 -28.05 3.46 -43.89
C GLU A 602 -26.72 3.92 -44.51
N THR A 603 -26.56 3.71 -45.81
CA THR A 603 -25.33 4.09 -46.55
C THR A 603 -25.68 4.99 -47.73
N LYS A 604 -24.85 5.99 -47.96
CA LYS A 604 -24.93 6.89 -49.09
C LYS A 604 -23.56 7.05 -49.72
N LEU A 605 -23.46 6.77 -51.02
CA LEU A 605 -22.24 7.00 -51.79
C LEU A 605 -22.19 8.49 -52.20
N VAL A 606 -21.08 9.15 -51.90
CA VAL A 606 -20.79 10.53 -52.25
C VAL A 606 -19.35 10.52 -52.81
N ASP A 607 -19.19 10.70 -54.09
CA ASP A 607 -17.93 10.56 -54.82
C ASP A 607 -17.28 9.17 -54.54
N ASP A 608 -16.06 9.14 -54.02
CA ASP A 608 -15.33 7.93 -53.67
C ASP A 608 -15.51 7.50 -52.19
N MET A 609 -16.43 8.20 -51.48
CA MET A 609 -16.71 8.00 -50.06
C MET A 609 -18.08 7.40 -49.81
N ILE A 610 -18.21 6.60 -48.77
CA ILE A 610 -19.48 6.11 -48.26
C ILE A 610 -19.76 6.74 -46.91
N ASP A 611 -20.83 7.53 -46.86
CA ASP A 611 -21.39 8.01 -45.62
C ASP A 611 -22.23 6.93 -45.00
N ILE A 612 -21.94 6.59 -43.76
CA ILE A 612 -22.65 5.57 -42.97
C ILE A 612 -23.39 6.26 -41.83
N LYS A 613 -24.65 5.88 -41.67
CA LYS A 613 -25.44 6.21 -40.47
C LYS A 613 -26.07 4.97 -39.87
N ALA A 614 -25.82 4.74 -38.60
CA ALA A 614 -26.39 3.60 -37.85
C ALA A 614 -27.09 4.12 -36.60
N VAL A 615 -28.38 3.82 -36.43
CA VAL A 615 -29.19 4.27 -35.29
C VAL A 615 -29.36 3.11 -34.33
N PHE A 616 -29.31 3.42 -33.01
CA PHE A 616 -29.41 2.44 -31.93
C PHE A 616 -30.86 2.03 -31.61
#